data_65bf60d19c1d4637e84ef412d3ec7eeb
#
_entry.id   65bf60d19c1d4637e84ef412d3ec7eeb
#
_cell.length_a   1.000
_cell.length_b   1.000
_cell.length_c   1.000
_cell.angle_alpha   90.00
_cell.angle_beta   90.00
_cell.angle_gamma   90.00
#
_symmetry.space_group_name_H-M   'P 1'
#
loop_
_entity.id
_entity.type
_entity.pdbx_description
1 polymer ?
#
loop_
_entity_poly.entity_id
_entity_poly.type
_entity_poly.pdbx_seq_one_letter_code
_entity_poly.pdbx_strand_id
1 'polypeptide(L)'
;MAEDGAPRWLVVDGYEDEPAAFGVPPYVGFHVRYLCGVLEAHGLPYDYLTVDAWRALGRQGEDAQRAMLHDRAGLALLAGAVVPGKYLRATPISLPETKSLLRMLPADVPAVLGGWAIRGWRHQGWSPLRRGLFLALQDADATLHHFLGSGRWEHKRRTAEQWTSWAHAGAASKAVLDHPDLRHPDHAQAGPLTYEVEVYQGCVRYKRGCRFCIEPKKGTPVWRTPDDVIAEVRLALDAGVRHVRLGGMTDTYTYLADGVGEMEYPRPNPEPIARLLHGLREDERLGVLHTDNGNPSIIAEHLEEAEAITKTLVATLSDGAVLSFGVESADPAVHEANWLNCDPAQLKAAVNLINRYGRERGARGLPKLLPGLNFIAGLNGETDATYGLNMDLLNDLRSEGHWLRRINLRQVEGEGFQDVDSDAFAAFKRRVRDEIDAPLLAEMMPVGGVLRDVHWEAHGGRTRLPAHDSPEHRDGSMWGGAGVSFGRQIGAYPILIGASYLTTLEASTDVMVTAHGQRSITGIELNMDPDLVTPAVLEAIPGVGAKAAWALVTERAKRARKRSGEAPLIDDVEAWFAAAGQRLPDAVDVHQILRPKEA
;
A
#
# COMPACT_ATOMS: atom_id res chain seq x y z
N MET A 1 2.01 31.43 19.63
CA MET A 1 3.09 30.78 20.41
C MET A 1 2.40 30.07 21.55
N ALA A 2 2.33 28.72 21.47
CA ALA A 2 1.81 27.93 22.60
C ALA A 2 2.78 28.10 23.77
N GLU A 3 2.26 28.32 24.96
CA GLU A 3 3.07 28.36 26.20
C GLU A 3 3.81 27.02 26.35
N ASP A 4 5.12 27.06 26.45
CA ASP A 4 5.96 25.91 26.78
C ASP A 4 5.53 25.37 28.16
N GLY A 5 4.76 24.26 28.19
CA GLY A 5 4.28 23.61 29.41
C GLY A 5 2.78 23.26 29.43
N ALA A 6 1.99 23.65 28.44
CA ALA A 6 0.58 23.24 28.37
C ALA A 6 0.42 21.74 28.08
N PRO A 7 -0.50 21.01 28.74
CA PRO A 7 -0.77 19.61 28.46
C PRO A 7 -1.13 19.41 26.98
N ARG A 8 -0.56 18.38 26.35
CA ARG A 8 -0.72 18.10 24.92
C ARG A 8 -1.70 16.95 24.69
N TRP A 9 -2.47 17.03 23.63
CA TRP A 9 -3.23 15.87 23.15
C TRP A 9 -2.28 14.78 22.63
N LEU A 10 -2.67 13.52 22.78
CA LEU A 10 -1.98 12.41 22.14
C LEU A 10 -2.87 11.82 21.06
N VAL A 11 -2.42 11.89 19.81
CA VAL A 11 -3.06 11.23 18.67
C VAL A 11 -2.35 9.92 18.44
N VAL A 12 -3.07 8.79 18.59
CA VAL A 12 -2.52 7.44 18.39
C VAL A 12 -3.04 6.87 17.09
N ASP A 13 -2.13 6.62 16.18
CA ASP A 13 -2.39 5.92 14.92
C ASP A 13 -2.27 4.41 15.13
N GLY A 14 -3.41 3.75 15.22
CA GLY A 14 -3.50 2.30 15.28
C GLY A 14 -3.50 1.64 13.91
N TYR A 15 -3.15 2.37 12.84
CA TYR A 15 -3.17 1.95 11.44
C TYR A 15 -4.55 1.52 10.98
N GLU A 16 -5.35 2.50 10.59
CA GLU A 16 -6.75 2.30 10.20
C GLU A 16 -6.90 1.58 8.87
N ASP A 17 -6.02 1.85 7.92
CA ASP A 17 -6.02 1.19 6.60
C ASP A 17 -4.94 0.11 6.52
N GLU A 18 -5.23 -0.92 5.73
CA GLU A 18 -4.31 -2.02 5.52
C GLU A 18 -3.06 -1.56 4.77
N PRO A 19 -1.87 -1.71 5.34
CA PRO A 19 -0.69 -1.75 4.51
C PRO A 19 -0.79 -2.99 3.62
N ALA A 20 -0.92 -2.79 2.33
CA ALA A 20 -1.02 -3.87 1.38
C ALA A 20 0.29 -4.67 1.34
N ALA A 21 0.39 -5.76 2.09
CA ALA A 21 1.43 -6.79 2.07
C ALA A 21 2.85 -6.38 2.54
N PHE A 22 3.55 -7.37 3.08
CA PHE A 22 4.99 -7.47 3.39
C PHE A 22 5.81 -6.18 3.42
N GLY A 23 6.10 -5.66 4.63
CA GLY A 23 7.11 -4.62 4.83
C GLY A 23 6.80 -3.24 4.24
N VAL A 24 5.64 -3.09 3.62
CA VAL A 24 5.20 -1.78 3.14
C VAL A 24 4.99 -0.87 4.34
N PRO A 25 5.59 0.33 4.38
CA PRO A 25 5.23 1.32 5.36
C PRO A 25 3.73 1.56 5.33
N PRO A 26 3.09 1.83 6.46
CA PRO A 26 1.70 2.22 6.46
C PRO A 26 1.54 3.46 5.58
N TYR A 27 0.39 3.57 4.90
CA TYR A 27 0.03 4.84 4.29
C TYR A 27 -0.14 5.90 5.38
N VAL A 28 0.19 7.13 5.05
CA VAL A 28 -0.18 8.26 5.91
C VAL A 28 -1.68 8.45 5.79
N GLY A 29 -2.43 7.82 6.67
CA GLY A 29 -3.88 7.76 6.63
C GLY A 29 -4.54 9.14 6.75
N PHE A 30 -5.67 9.34 6.08
CA PHE A 30 -6.37 10.62 6.10
C PHE A 30 -7.14 10.84 7.41
N HIS A 31 -7.75 9.84 8.00
CA HIS A 31 -8.54 10.02 9.24
C HIS A 31 -7.69 10.48 10.43
N VAL A 32 -6.46 9.96 10.59
CA VAL A 32 -5.56 10.42 11.66
C VAL A 32 -5.12 11.87 11.43
N ARG A 33 -4.92 12.26 10.17
CA ARG A 33 -4.60 13.65 9.82
C ARG A 33 -5.77 14.59 10.07
N TYR A 34 -7.01 14.13 9.88
CA TYR A 34 -8.19 14.94 10.24
C TYR A 34 -8.29 15.19 11.75
N LEU A 35 -7.95 14.21 12.59
CA LEU A 35 -7.83 14.45 14.04
C LEU A 35 -6.77 15.52 14.37
N CYS A 36 -5.61 15.43 13.72
CA CYS A 36 -4.58 16.47 13.84
C CYS A 36 -5.11 17.83 13.35
N GLY A 37 -5.80 17.84 12.20
CA GLY A 37 -6.41 19.06 11.65
C GLY A 37 -7.45 19.70 12.55
N VAL A 38 -8.23 18.91 13.28
CA VAL A 38 -9.15 19.42 14.33
C VAL A 38 -8.37 20.11 15.45
N LEU A 39 -7.30 19.47 15.93
CA LEU A 39 -6.49 20.05 17.02
C LEU A 39 -5.79 21.33 16.55
N GLU A 40 -5.24 21.36 15.33
CA GLU A 40 -4.69 22.57 14.70
C GLU A 40 -5.73 23.70 14.61
N ALA A 41 -6.95 23.38 14.13
CA ALA A 41 -8.05 24.36 14.02
C ALA A 41 -8.49 24.93 15.39
N HIS A 42 -8.29 24.20 16.47
CA HIS A 42 -8.54 24.65 17.84
C HIS A 42 -7.31 25.30 18.50
N GLY A 43 -6.15 25.36 17.82
CA GLY A 43 -4.90 25.88 18.36
C GLY A 43 -4.34 25.04 19.52
N LEU A 44 -4.66 23.75 19.58
CA LEU A 44 -4.28 22.84 20.65
C LEU A 44 -3.01 22.06 20.28
N PRO A 45 -1.99 22.04 21.17
CA PRO A 45 -0.79 21.27 20.93
C PRO A 45 -1.08 19.77 21.04
N TYR A 46 -0.42 18.98 20.20
CA TYR A 46 -0.54 17.52 20.20
C TYR A 46 0.78 16.84 19.87
N ASP A 47 0.86 15.57 20.25
CA ASP A 47 1.88 14.62 19.82
C ASP A 47 1.21 13.52 19.00
N TYR A 48 1.95 12.97 18.06
CA TYR A 48 1.52 11.84 17.25
C TYR A 48 2.34 10.60 17.62
N LEU A 49 1.67 9.46 17.74
CA LEU A 49 2.28 8.19 18.10
C LEU A 49 1.69 7.04 17.25
N THR A 50 2.53 6.27 16.61
CA THR A 50 2.09 5.04 15.93
C THR A 50 1.98 3.88 16.92
N VAL A 51 1.17 2.87 16.59
CA VAL A 51 1.10 1.65 17.40
C VAL A 51 2.45 0.89 17.43
N ASP A 52 3.28 0.98 16.38
CA ASP A 52 4.61 0.37 16.39
C ASP A 52 5.57 1.09 17.36
N ALA A 53 5.50 2.42 17.44
CA ALA A 53 6.22 3.19 18.46
C ALA A 53 5.70 2.86 19.87
N TRP A 54 4.39 2.71 20.04
CA TRP A 54 3.80 2.25 21.33
C TRP A 54 4.34 0.88 21.74
N ARG A 55 4.43 -0.07 20.80
CA ARG A 55 5.03 -1.39 21.01
C ARG A 55 6.52 -1.30 21.34
N ALA A 56 7.24 -0.36 20.72
CA ALA A 56 8.65 -0.12 21.01
C ALA A 56 8.86 0.37 22.44
N LEU A 57 8.02 1.30 22.93
CA LEU A 57 8.02 1.71 24.33
C LEU A 57 7.74 0.53 25.27
N GLY A 58 6.79 -0.35 24.94
CA GLY A 58 6.50 -1.54 25.73
C GLY A 58 7.69 -2.52 25.86
N ARG A 59 8.54 -2.59 24.85
CA ARG A 59 9.80 -3.35 24.91
C ARG A 59 10.84 -2.73 25.85
N GLN A 60 10.76 -1.43 26.10
CA GLN A 60 11.60 -0.73 27.08
C GLN A 60 11.06 -0.88 28.51
N GLY A 61 9.77 -1.16 28.66
CA GLY A 61 9.09 -1.38 29.93
C GLY A 61 7.80 -0.57 30.08
N GLU A 62 6.97 -0.99 31.02
CA GLU A 62 5.68 -0.33 31.30
C GLU A 62 5.84 1.13 31.74
N ASP A 63 6.93 1.47 32.42
CA ASP A 63 7.20 2.84 32.87
C ASP A 63 7.39 3.80 31.68
N ALA A 64 8.02 3.35 30.60
CA ALA A 64 8.17 4.14 29.39
C ALA A 64 6.80 4.43 28.72
N GLN A 65 5.90 3.44 28.71
CA GLN A 65 4.54 3.62 28.22
C GLN A 65 3.73 4.56 29.13
N ARG A 66 3.85 4.44 30.45
CA ARG A 66 3.18 5.34 31.41
C ARG A 66 3.69 6.77 31.28
N ALA A 67 5.00 6.96 31.11
CA ALA A 67 5.59 8.28 30.90
C ALA A 67 5.03 8.97 29.63
N MET A 68 4.83 8.21 28.54
CA MET A 68 4.21 8.72 27.32
C MET A 68 2.77 9.19 27.52
N LEU A 69 2.04 8.59 28.45
CA LEU A 69 0.63 8.91 28.75
C LEU A 69 0.45 9.93 29.90
N HIS A 70 1.56 10.35 30.53
CA HIS A 70 1.52 11.32 31.63
C HIS A 70 1.26 12.74 31.09
N ASP A 71 0.58 13.55 31.86
CA ASP A 71 0.28 14.97 31.60
C ASP A 71 -0.37 15.24 30.22
N ARG A 72 -1.29 14.36 29.80
CA ARG A 72 -2.03 14.54 28.55
C ARG A 72 -3.31 15.35 28.75
N ALA A 73 -3.56 16.29 27.83
CA ALA A 73 -4.83 17.01 27.76
C ALA A 73 -5.99 16.09 27.31
N GLY A 74 -5.69 15.09 26.50
CA GLY A 74 -6.63 14.11 25.96
C GLY A 74 -5.95 13.07 25.07
N LEU A 75 -6.69 12.03 24.74
CA LEU A 75 -6.28 10.96 23.81
C LEU A 75 -7.29 10.85 22.66
N ALA A 76 -6.79 10.80 21.43
CA ALA A 76 -7.55 10.41 20.26
C ALA A 76 -6.87 9.20 19.60
N LEU A 77 -7.55 8.05 19.53
CA LEU A 77 -7.01 6.82 18.98
C LEU A 77 -7.87 6.35 17.82
N LEU A 78 -7.24 6.01 16.69
CA LEU A 78 -7.88 5.33 15.58
C LEU A 78 -7.41 3.87 15.51
N ALA A 79 -8.38 2.95 15.36
CA ALA A 79 -8.14 1.53 15.31
C ALA A 79 -8.68 0.93 14.01
N GLY A 80 -7.81 0.33 13.22
CA GLY A 80 -8.16 -0.35 11.99
C GLY A 80 -8.45 -1.83 12.17
N ALA A 81 -9.00 -2.44 11.14
CA ALA A 81 -9.26 -3.87 11.11
C ALA A 81 -7.97 -4.65 10.84
N VAL A 82 -7.72 -5.67 11.65
CA VAL A 82 -6.65 -6.64 11.36
C VAL A 82 -7.14 -7.59 10.27
N VAL A 83 -6.53 -7.52 9.10
CA VAL A 83 -6.78 -8.50 8.04
C VAL A 83 -5.80 -9.65 8.17
N PRO A 84 -6.26 -10.92 8.13
CA PRO A 84 -5.37 -12.06 8.19
C PRO A 84 -4.28 -11.99 7.10
N GLY A 85 -3.02 -11.91 7.51
CA GLY A 85 -1.89 -11.75 6.60
C GLY A 85 -0.55 -11.78 7.35
N LYS A 86 0.54 -11.69 6.58
CA LYS A 86 1.89 -11.59 7.16
C LYS A 86 2.30 -10.12 7.15
N TYR A 87 2.17 -9.46 8.26
CA TYR A 87 2.71 -8.12 8.47
C TYR A 87 4.18 -8.22 8.89
N LEU A 88 5.07 -7.51 8.22
CA LEU A 88 6.43 -7.30 8.70
C LEU A 88 6.47 -6.17 9.73
N ARG A 89 5.68 -5.14 9.51
CA ARG A 89 5.42 -4.02 10.42
C ARG A 89 4.02 -3.47 10.16
N ALA A 90 3.61 -2.46 10.90
CA ALA A 90 2.33 -1.78 10.76
C ALA A 90 1.10 -2.70 10.94
N THR A 91 1.21 -3.71 11.79
CA THR A 91 0.03 -4.48 12.20
C THR A 91 -0.93 -3.58 12.96
N PRO A 92 -2.20 -3.48 12.56
CA PRO A 92 -3.19 -2.66 13.27
C PRO A 92 -3.26 -2.99 14.77
N ILE A 93 -3.57 -1.98 15.57
CA ILE A 93 -3.71 -2.14 17.01
C ILE A 93 -4.83 -3.14 17.34
N SER A 94 -4.56 -4.07 18.22
CA SER A 94 -5.54 -5.04 18.69
C SER A 94 -6.39 -4.52 19.85
N LEU A 95 -7.56 -5.13 20.09
CA LEU A 95 -8.39 -4.83 21.24
C LEU A 95 -7.67 -5.01 22.59
N PRO A 96 -6.88 -6.08 22.83
CA PRO A 96 -6.10 -6.20 24.07
C PRO A 96 -5.08 -5.07 24.25
N GLU A 97 -4.38 -4.66 23.21
CA GLU A 97 -3.41 -3.55 23.25
C GLU A 97 -4.11 -2.23 23.54
N THR A 98 -5.25 -1.96 22.89
CA THR A 98 -6.07 -0.77 23.15
C THR A 98 -6.55 -0.72 24.60
N LYS A 99 -7.05 -1.85 25.12
CA LYS A 99 -7.45 -1.94 26.54
C LYS A 99 -6.27 -1.75 27.49
N SER A 100 -5.09 -2.26 27.17
CA SER A 100 -3.87 -2.06 27.95
C SER A 100 -3.48 -0.58 28.01
N LEU A 101 -3.44 0.10 26.85
CA LEU A 101 -3.15 1.52 26.76
C LEU A 101 -4.13 2.35 27.60
N LEU A 102 -5.42 2.09 27.47
CA LEU A 102 -6.46 2.82 28.22
C LEU A 102 -6.41 2.62 29.74
N ARG A 103 -5.93 1.46 30.23
CA ARG A 103 -5.73 1.24 31.67
C ARG A 103 -4.55 2.04 32.23
N MET A 104 -3.54 2.31 31.40
CA MET A 104 -2.36 3.09 31.78
C MET A 104 -2.63 4.61 31.73
N LEU A 105 -3.59 5.05 30.90
CA LEU A 105 -3.95 6.46 30.76
C LEU A 105 -4.62 6.97 32.05
N PRO A 106 -4.23 8.12 32.63
CA PRO A 106 -4.85 8.69 33.84
C PRO A 106 -6.37 8.82 33.71
N ALA A 107 -7.13 8.54 34.77
CA ALA A 107 -8.59 8.36 34.71
C ALA A 107 -9.36 9.62 34.35
N ASP A 108 -8.80 10.78 34.61
CA ASP A 108 -9.32 12.12 34.35
C ASP A 108 -9.07 12.63 32.93
N VAL A 109 -8.14 12.02 32.20
CA VAL A 109 -7.82 12.40 30.82
C VAL A 109 -8.94 11.92 29.86
N PRO A 110 -9.63 12.82 29.12
CA PRO A 110 -10.66 12.42 28.18
C PRO A 110 -10.07 11.62 27.01
N ALA A 111 -10.83 10.65 26.51
CA ALA A 111 -10.37 9.81 25.41
C ALA A 111 -11.47 9.52 24.40
N VAL A 112 -11.15 9.63 23.12
CA VAL A 112 -12.01 9.22 22.00
C VAL A 112 -11.32 8.11 21.18
N LEU A 113 -12.07 7.05 20.89
CA LEU A 113 -11.66 5.97 20.01
C LEU A 113 -12.53 5.96 18.77
N GLY A 114 -11.90 5.96 17.61
CA GLY A 114 -12.54 5.87 16.30
C GLY A 114 -11.92 4.78 15.43
N GLY A 115 -12.36 4.72 14.20
CA GLY A 115 -11.88 3.78 13.19
C GLY A 115 -12.74 2.52 13.06
N TRP A 116 -12.40 1.69 12.10
CA TRP A 116 -13.24 0.56 11.68
C TRP A 116 -13.43 -0.52 12.75
N ALA A 117 -12.39 -0.83 13.51
CA ALA A 117 -12.41 -1.85 14.54
C ALA A 117 -13.38 -1.56 15.66
N ILE A 118 -13.63 -0.28 15.97
CA ILE A 118 -14.48 0.15 17.10
C ILE A 118 -15.91 -0.35 16.96
N ARG A 119 -16.43 -0.46 15.75
CA ARG A 119 -17.79 -0.99 15.49
C ARG A 119 -17.92 -2.46 15.91
N GLY A 120 -16.93 -3.29 15.61
CA GLY A 120 -16.88 -4.68 16.06
C GLY A 120 -16.62 -4.82 17.56
N TRP A 121 -15.83 -3.90 18.12
CA TRP A 121 -15.46 -3.94 19.54
C TRP A 121 -16.53 -3.40 20.48
N ARG A 122 -17.51 -2.63 20.00
CA ARG A 122 -18.53 -1.98 20.85
C ARG A 122 -19.27 -2.94 21.80
N HIS A 123 -19.40 -4.21 21.44
CA HIS A 123 -20.07 -5.25 22.21
C HIS A 123 -19.12 -6.07 23.10
N GLN A 124 -17.81 -5.79 23.07
CA GLN A 124 -16.79 -6.60 23.74
C GLN A 124 -16.35 -6.05 25.12
N GLY A 125 -17.33 -5.65 25.94
CA GLY A 125 -17.08 -5.37 27.36
C GLY A 125 -16.23 -4.13 27.62
N TRP A 126 -16.61 -3.00 27.04
CA TRP A 126 -16.00 -1.70 27.32
C TRP A 126 -16.51 -1.05 28.60
N SER A 127 -17.60 -1.58 29.19
CA SER A 127 -18.18 -1.08 30.41
C SER A 127 -17.39 -1.51 31.64
N PRO A 128 -17.08 -0.64 32.59
CA PRO A 128 -16.63 0.73 32.46
C PRO A 128 -15.11 0.81 32.60
N LEU A 129 -14.37 0.69 31.50
CA LEU A 129 -12.90 0.80 31.54
C LEU A 129 -12.44 2.12 32.16
N ARG A 130 -13.20 3.20 31.92
CA ARG A 130 -12.91 4.53 32.56
C ARG A 130 -14.01 5.56 32.30
N ARG A 131 -14.12 6.55 33.18
CA ARG A 131 -14.90 7.76 32.91
C ARG A 131 -14.20 8.58 31.82
N GLY A 132 -14.98 9.25 30.96
CA GLY A 132 -14.44 10.11 29.90
C GLY A 132 -13.99 9.38 28.63
N LEU A 133 -14.15 8.06 28.54
CA LEU A 133 -13.95 7.31 27.31
C LEU A 133 -15.19 7.38 26.43
N PHE A 134 -15.01 7.73 25.15
CA PHE A 134 -16.06 7.73 24.14
C PHE A 134 -15.67 6.91 22.90
N LEU A 135 -16.57 6.06 22.44
CA LEU A 135 -16.41 5.30 21.21
C LEU A 135 -17.11 6.01 20.06
N ALA A 136 -16.37 6.65 19.19
CA ALA A 136 -16.90 7.38 18.05
C ALA A 136 -17.32 6.39 16.93
N LEU A 137 -18.62 6.11 16.83
CA LEU A 137 -19.19 5.22 15.80
C LEU A 137 -19.47 5.94 14.47
N GLN A 138 -19.31 7.25 14.45
CA GLN A 138 -19.34 8.12 13.27
C GLN A 138 -17.94 8.72 13.08
N ASP A 139 -17.86 9.96 12.61
CA ASP A 139 -16.59 10.60 12.34
C ASP A 139 -15.90 11.02 13.64
N ALA A 140 -14.74 10.43 13.92
CA ALA A 140 -14.01 10.65 15.16
C ALA A 140 -13.51 12.10 15.29
N ASP A 141 -13.13 12.70 14.16
CA ASP A 141 -12.73 14.10 14.03
C ASP A 141 -13.89 15.06 14.38
N ALA A 142 -15.07 14.87 13.80
CA ALA A 142 -16.25 15.68 14.12
C ALA A 142 -16.70 15.49 15.58
N THR A 143 -16.58 14.27 16.10
CA THR A 143 -16.86 13.96 17.52
C THR A 143 -15.87 14.67 18.44
N LEU A 144 -14.57 14.67 18.11
CA LEU A 144 -13.54 15.40 18.84
C LEU A 144 -13.79 16.92 18.79
N HIS A 145 -14.05 17.47 17.60
CA HIS A 145 -14.38 18.90 17.44
C HIS A 145 -15.57 19.32 18.33
N HIS A 146 -16.63 18.52 18.33
CA HIS A 146 -17.79 18.80 19.19
C HIS A 146 -17.43 18.80 20.68
N PHE A 147 -16.64 17.82 21.13
CA PHE A 147 -16.18 17.74 22.50
C PHE A 147 -15.34 18.97 22.90
N LEU A 148 -14.41 19.38 22.05
CA LEU A 148 -13.54 20.53 22.31
C LEU A 148 -14.32 21.84 22.44
N GLY A 149 -15.42 21.99 21.68
CA GLY A 149 -16.28 23.19 21.77
C GLY A 149 -17.34 23.15 22.86
N SER A 150 -17.83 21.97 23.26
CA SER A 150 -18.98 21.81 24.16
C SER A 150 -18.66 21.18 25.53
N GLY A 151 -17.50 20.54 25.66
CA GLY A 151 -17.14 19.72 26.81
C GLY A 151 -17.94 18.41 26.92
N ARG A 152 -18.72 18.04 25.91
CA ARG A 152 -19.57 16.85 25.93
C ARG A 152 -19.29 15.95 24.73
N TRP A 153 -19.19 14.65 24.96
CA TRP A 153 -19.07 13.65 23.89
C TRP A 153 -20.43 13.39 23.24
N GLU A 154 -20.48 13.51 21.91
CA GLU A 154 -21.64 13.18 21.09
C GLU A 154 -21.18 12.69 19.72
N HIS A 155 -21.85 11.65 19.17
CA HIS A 155 -21.58 11.21 17.80
C HIS A 155 -21.91 12.32 16.80
N LYS A 156 -20.94 12.69 16.00
CA LYS A 156 -21.10 13.71 14.95
C LYS A 156 -20.57 13.20 13.62
N ARG A 157 -21.17 13.75 12.57
CA ARG A 157 -20.61 13.69 11.22
C ARG A 157 -20.03 15.04 10.86
N ARG A 158 -18.91 15.02 10.13
CA ARG A 158 -18.29 16.23 9.60
C ARG A 158 -19.16 16.83 8.49
N THR A 159 -19.21 18.15 8.42
CA THR A 159 -19.74 18.87 7.25
C THR A 159 -18.69 18.92 6.15
N ALA A 160 -19.09 19.27 4.91
CA ALA A 160 -18.14 19.45 3.81
C ALA A 160 -17.08 20.52 4.11
N GLU A 161 -17.49 21.62 4.75
CA GLU A 161 -16.60 22.72 5.15
C GLU A 161 -15.59 22.27 6.22
N GLN A 162 -16.04 21.51 7.22
CA GLN A 162 -15.17 20.93 8.23
C GLN A 162 -14.18 19.96 7.61
N TRP A 163 -14.65 19.14 6.66
CA TRP A 163 -13.78 18.20 5.95
C TRP A 163 -12.63 18.91 5.25
N THR A 164 -12.93 19.89 4.39
CA THR A 164 -11.92 20.71 3.71
C THR A 164 -10.96 21.36 4.73
N SER A 165 -11.51 22.01 5.76
CA SER A 165 -10.71 22.72 6.77
C SER A 165 -9.74 21.80 7.50
N TRP A 166 -10.20 20.63 7.96
CA TRP A 166 -9.36 19.70 8.72
C TRP A 166 -8.40 18.91 7.83
N ALA A 167 -8.80 18.57 6.60
CA ALA A 167 -7.92 17.97 5.63
C ALA A 167 -6.72 18.88 5.30
N HIS A 168 -6.99 20.16 5.05
CA HIS A 168 -5.94 21.14 4.76
C HIS A 168 -5.07 21.43 5.99
N ALA A 169 -5.65 21.61 7.16
CA ALA A 169 -4.88 21.84 8.40
C ALA A 169 -3.99 20.65 8.75
N GLY A 170 -4.48 19.42 8.57
CA GLY A 170 -3.72 18.21 8.85
C GLY A 170 -2.74 17.79 7.74
N ALA A 171 -2.83 18.37 6.54
CA ALA A 171 -2.05 17.95 5.37
C ALA A 171 -0.53 18.08 5.57
N ALA A 172 -0.10 19.15 6.24
CA ALA A 172 1.31 19.45 6.50
C ALA A 172 1.72 19.17 7.96
N SER A 173 0.96 18.35 8.70
CA SER A 173 1.29 18.01 10.08
C SER A 173 2.66 17.38 10.19
N LYS A 174 3.64 18.13 10.67
CA LYS A 174 5.00 17.64 10.89
C LYS A 174 5.06 16.48 11.89
N ALA A 175 4.20 16.50 12.91
CA ALA A 175 4.12 15.42 13.89
C ALA A 175 3.82 14.07 13.22
N VAL A 176 3.00 14.07 12.16
CA VAL A 176 2.68 12.88 11.35
C VAL A 176 3.75 12.62 10.30
N LEU A 177 4.05 13.59 9.46
CA LEU A 177 4.92 13.40 8.29
C LEU A 177 6.39 13.12 8.65
N ASP A 178 6.87 13.61 9.78
CA ASP A 178 8.24 13.40 10.23
C ASP A 178 8.38 12.21 11.19
N HIS A 179 7.28 11.45 11.44
CA HIS A 179 7.35 10.31 12.35
C HIS A 179 8.22 9.18 11.77
N PRO A 180 9.16 8.62 12.55
CA PRO A 180 10.15 7.63 12.07
C PRO A 180 9.53 6.36 11.47
N ASP A 181 8.37 5.90 11.98
CA ASP A 181 7.71 4.70 11.47
C ASP A 181 7.07 4.90 10.09
N LEU A 182 6.75 6.15 9.73
CA LEU A 182 6.19 6.53 8.44
C LEU A 182 7.27 6.95 7.45
N ARG A 183 8.34 7.53 7.98
CA ARG A 183 9.48 8.02 7.21
C ARG A 183 10.75 7.38 7.74
N HIS A 184 11.62 6.92 6.86
CA HIS A 184 12.92 6.43 7.31
C HIS A 184 13.79 7.61 7.79
N PRO A 185 14.48 7.49 8.95
CA PRO A 185 15.25 8.60 9.55
C PRO A 185 16.40 9.10 8.68
N ASP A 186 16.96 8.27 7.81
CA ASP A 186 18.08 8.64 6.92
C ASP A 186 17.63 9.27 5.59
N HIS A 187 16.33 9.29 5.31
CA HIS A 187 15.76 9.99 4.16
C HIS A 187 15.47 11.46 4.50
N ALA A 188 16.49 12.30 4.40
CA ALA A 188 16.33 13.76 4.46
C ALA A 188 15.44 14.29 3.32
N GLN A 189 15.17 13.49 2.30
CA GLN A 189 14.33 13.82 1.15
C GLN A 189 13.43 12.62 0.80
N ALA A 190 12.12 12.84 0.83
CA ALA A 190 11.10 11.99 0.25
C ALA A 190 11.32 10.47 0.41
N GLY A 191 11.27 9.95 1.63
CA GLY A 191 11.19 8.51 1.86
C GLY A 191 9.97 7.88 1.16
N PRO A 192 9.79 6.56 1.22
CA PRO A 192 8.72 5.82 0.54
C PRO A 192 7.32 6.13 1.09
N LEU A 193 7.15 7.26 1.73
CA LEU A 193 5.92 7.77 2.32
C LEU A 193 4.84 7.90 1.25
N THR A 194 3.80 7.09 1.36
CA THR A 194 2.61 7.21 0.51
C THR A 194 1.52 7.93 1.28
N TYR A 195 1.18 9.12 0.81
CA TYR A 195 0.14 9.96 1.37
C TYR A 195 -1.21 9.57 0.80
N GLU A 196 -2.13 9.17 1.65
CA GLU A 196 -3.47 8.80 1.22
C GLU A 196 -4.42 9.99 1.34
N VAL A 197 -5.22 10.22 0.31
CA VAL A 197 -6.21 11.30 0.25
C VAL A 197 -7.59 10.70 0.08
N GLU A 198 -8.52 11.04 0.97
CA GLU A 198 -9.93 10.69 0.84
C GLU A 198 -10.60 11.66 -0.14
N VAL A 199 -11.05 11.13 -1.28
CA VAL A 199 -11.67 11.94 -2.34
C VAL A 199 -13.18 12.06 -2.16
N TYR A 200 -13.83 10.97 -1.73
CA TYR A 200 -15.22 10.97 -1.31
C TYR A 200 -15.52 9.81 -0.34
N GLN A 201 -16.64 9.90 0.36
CA GLN A 201 -17.10 8.92 1.32
C GLN A 201 -18.46 8.37 0.92
N GLY A 202 -18.68 7.05 1.13
CA GLY A 202 -19.93 6.37 0.86
C GLY A 202 -19.93 5.67 -0.50
N CYS A 203 -21.06 5.05 -0.84
CA CYS A 203 -21.23 4.27 -2.05
C CYS A 203 -22.48 4.71 -2.81
N VAL A 204 -22.40 4.83 -4.14
CA VAL A 204 -23.55 5.19 -5.00
C VAL A 204 -24.71 4.19 -4.84
N ARG A 205 -24.43 2.96 -4.41
CA ARG A 205 -25.45 1.94 -4.09
C ARG A 205 -25.96 2.01 -2.63
N TYR A 206 -25.96 3.17 -2.00
CA TYR A 206 -26.35 3.35 -0.59
C TYR A 206 -27.78 2.89 -0.26
N LYS A 207 -28.68 2.87 -1.24
CA LYS A 207 -30.05 2.36 -1.06
C LYS A 207 -30.12 0.82 -1.01
N ARG A 208 -29.29 0.15 -1.81
CA ARG A 208 -29.23 -1.32 -1.92
C ARG A 208 -27.82 -1.78 -2.25
N GLY A 209 -26.91 -1.67 -1.29
CA GLY A 209 -25.52 -2.10 -1.46
C GLY A 209 -25.29 -3.57 -1.10
N CYS A 210 -24.10 -4.07 -1.39
CA CYS A 210 -23.68 -5.42 -1.05
C CYS A 210 -23.82 -5.68 0.45
N ARG A 211 -24.38 -6.83 0.85
CA ARG A 211 -24.76 -7.11 2.24
C ARG A 211 -23.57 -7.14 3.19
N PHE A 212 -22.40 -7.56 2.73
CA PHE A 212 -21.17 -7.60 3.52
C PHE A 212 -20.53 -6.22 3.69
N CYS A 213 -20.79 -5.28 2.75
CA CYS A 213 -20.06 -4.01 2.66
C CYS A 213 -20.60 -2.98 3.65
N ILE A 214 -19.67 -2.18 4.20
CA ILE A 214 -20.02 -1.10 5.11
C ILE A 214 -20.25 0.23 4.39
N GLU A 215 -19.70 0.42 3.21
CA GLU A 215 -19.75 1.70 2.49
C GLU A 215 -21.18 2.18 2.20
N PRO A 216 -22.10 1.31 1.74
CA PRO A 216 -23.50 1.70 1.59
C PRO A 216 -24.15 2.18 2.90
N LYS A 217 -23.71 1.66 4.05
CA LYS A 217 -24.24 2.02 5.37
C LYS A 217 -23.84 3.42 5.84
N LYS A 218 -22.86 4.05 5.17
CA LYS A 218 -22.49 5.45 5.42
C LYS A 218 -23.54 6.45 4.89
N GLY A 219 -24.44 6.02 4.02
CA GLY A 219 -25.51 6.84 3.45
C GLY A 219 -25.17 7.38 2.07
N THR A 220 -25.84 8.45 1.69
CA THR A 220 -25.60 9.15 0.41
C THR A 220 -24.14 9.57 0.31
N PRO A 221 -23.47 9.32 -0.81
CA PRO A 221 -22.10 9.75 -1.00
C PRO A 221 -21.91 11.26 -0.81
N VAL A 222 -20.80 11.63 -0.21
CA VAL A 222 -20.36 13.01 -0.03
C VAL A 222 -19.01 13.16 -0.72
N TRP A 223 -18.92 14.06 -1.67
CA TRP A 223 -17.73 14.29 -2.47
C TRP A 223 -17.01 15.58 -2.07
N ARG A 224 -15.70 15.56 -2.20
CA ARG A 224 -14.85 16.75 -2.22
C ARG A 224 -14.72 17.24 -3.67
N THR A 225 -14.56 18.53 -3.87
CA THR A 225 -14.31 19.07 -5.21
C THR A 225 -12.88 18.74 -5.69
N PRO A 226 -12.62 18.68 -7.00
CA PRO A 226 -11.26 18.51 -7.52
C PRO A 226 -10.28 19.54 -6.95
N ASP A 227 -10.67 20.81 -6.88
CA ASP A 227 -9.81 21.89 -6.39
C ASP A 227 -9.46 21.73 -4.92
N ASP A 228 -10.40 21.26 -4.08
CA ASP A 228 -10.17 21.00 -2.68
C ASP A 228 -9.13 19.88 -2.48
N VAL A 229 -9.26 18.78 -3.23
CA VAL A 229 -8.30 17.67 -3.17
C VAL A 229 -6.92 18.08 -3.68
N ILE A 230 -6.86 18.84 -4.79
CA ILE A 230 -5.60 19.37 -5.34
C ILE A 230 -4.91 20.29 -4.32
N ALA A 231 -5.67 21.15 -3.65
CA ALA A 231 -5.13 22.05 -2.63
C ALA A 231 -4.53 21.28 -1.44
N GLU A 232 -5.20 20.23 -0.93
CA GLU A 232 -4.64 19.37 0.12
C GLU A 232 -3.34 18.72 -0.32
N VAL A 233 -3.31 18.14 -1.52
CA VAL A 233 -2.10 17.47 -2.03
C VAL A 233 -0.96 18.46 -2.19
N ARG A 234 -1.19 19.68 -2.67
CA ARG A 234 -0.16 20.72 -2.79
C ARG A 234 0.44 21.07 -1.42
N LEU A 235 -0.38 21.21 -0.38
CA LEU A 235 0.11 21.42 0.99
C LEU A 235 0.99 20.25 1.47
N ALA A 236 0.60 19.02 1.17
CA ALA A 236 1.41 17.85 1.49
C ALA A 236 2.74 17.80 0.71
N LEU A 237 2.73 18.18 -0.58
CA LEU A 237 3.94 18.28 -1.42
C LEU A 237 4.89 19.38 -0.90
N ASP A 238 4.35 20.51 -0.42
CA ASP A 238 5.12 21.57 0.23
C ASP A 238 5.79 21.07 1.52
N ALA A 239 5.14 20.16 2.24
CA ALA A 239 5.67 19.51 3.43
C ALA A 239 6.62 18.32 3.13
N GLY A 240 6.95 18.05 1.87
CA GLY A 240 7.92 17.03 1.47
C GLY A 240 7.34 15.68 1.03
N VAL A 241 6.02 15.51 0.98
CA VAL A 241 5.39 14.33 0.35
C VAL A 241 5.73 14.28 -1.14
N ARG A 242 5.86 13.07 -1.70
CA ARG A 242 6.15 12.85 -3.13
C ARG A 242 5.27 11.77 -3.76
N HIS A 243 4.61 10.95 -2.97
CA HIS A 243 3.81 9.83 -3.46
C HIS A 243 2.41 9.90 -2.87
N VAL A 244 1.40 9.82 -3.73
CA VAL A 244 0.00 10.00 -3.37
C VAL A 244 -0.83 8.81 -3.86
N ARG A 245 -1.73 8.35 -3.01
CA ARG A 245 -2.82 7.44 -3.33
C ARG A 245 -4.15 8.16 -3.14
N LEU A 246 -4.96 8.21 -4.18
CA LEU A 246 -6.36 8.63 -4.06
C LEU A 246 -7.14 7.46 -3.49
N GLY A 247 -7.44 7.53 -2.19
CA GLY A 247 -8.11 6.51 -1.41
C GLY A 247 -9.50 6.93 -0.95
N GLY A 248 -10.07 6.15 -0.03
CA GLY A 248 -11.42 6.37 0.48
C GLY A 248 -12.53 6.19 -0.55
N MET A 249 -12.23 6.20 -1.84
CA MET A 249 -13.18 6.02 -2.93
C MET A 249 -13.64 4.56 -3.04
N THR A 250 -14.95 4.36 -3.06
CA THR A 250 -15.51 3.04 -3.37
C THR A 250 -15.40 2.69 -4.85
N ASP A 251 -15.32 3.71 -5.71
CA ASP A 251 -15.23 3.56 -7.16
C ASP A 251 -14.77 4.87 -7.83
N THR A 252 -13.68 4.81 -8.56
CA THR A 252 -13.11 5.96 -9.28
C THR A 252 -14.06 6.49 -10.36
N TYR A 253 -14.83 5.63 -11.03
CA TYR A 253 -15.74 6.00 -12.12
C TYR A 253 -16.98 6.73 -11.65
N THR A 254 -17.36 6.61 -10.38
CA THR A 254 -18.53 7.30 -9.82
C THR A 254 -18.20 8.58 -9.06
N TYR A 255 -16.98 9.07 -9.16
CA TYR A 255 -16.63 10.36 -8.59
C TYR A 255 -17.42 11.48 -9.27
N LEU A 256 -18.30 12.17 -8.52
CA LEU A 256 -19.21 13.20 -9.00
C LEU A 256 -20.07 12.74 -10.21
N ALA A 257 -20.50 11.47 -10.20
CA ALA A 257 -21.35 10.90 -11.23
C ALA A 257 -22.76 11.50 -11.21
N ASP A 258 -23.42 11.52 -12.38
CA ASP A 258 -24.77 12.01 -12.53
C ASP A 258 -25.82 10.94 -12.19
N GLY A 259 -26.96 11.35 -11.63
CA GLY A 259 -28.09 10.47 -11.32
C GLY A 259 -27.90 9.57 -10.09
N VAL A 260 -26.97 9.92 -9.18
CA VAL A 260 -26.76 9.19 -7.93
C VAL A 260 -28.02 9.25 -7.07
N GLY A 261 -28.52 8.05 -6.70
CA GLY A 261 -29.77 7.89 -5.96
C GLY A 261 -31.04 7.88 -6.84
N GLU A 262 -30.95 8.14 -8.12
CA GLU A 262 -32.03 8.08 -9.10
C GLU A 262 -31.87 6.87 -10.03
N MET A 263 -30.64 6.60 -10.46
CA MET A 263 -30.27 5.50 -11.34
C MET A 263 -29.64 4.36 -10.55
N GLU A 264 -29.85 3.10 -10.96
CA GLU A 264 -29.15 1.95 -10.39
C GLU A 264 -27.65 1.99 -10.71
N TYR A 265 -27.33 2.41 -11.94
CA TYR A 265 -25.96 2.63 -12.43
C TYR A 265 -25.81 4.14 -12.78
N PRO A 266 -25.38 4.98 -11.84
CA PRO A 266 -25.14 6.40 -12.08
C PRO A 266 -24.17 6.61 -13.24
N ARG A 267 -24.42 7.62 -14.06
CA ARG A 267 -23.61 7.91 -15.24
C ARG A 267 -22.28 8.54 -14.84
N PRO A 268 -21.13 7.95 -15.18
CA PRO A 268 -19.82 8.53 -14.90
C PRO A 268 -19.67 9.92 -15.54
N ASN A 269 -19.01 10.81 -14.83
CA ASN A 269 -18.70 12.15 -15.33
C ASN A 269 -17.18 12.28 -15.57
N PRO A 270 -16.69 12.26 -16.81
CA PRO A 270 -15.25 12.32 -17.10
C PRO A 270 -14.58 13.64 -16.71
N GLU A 271 -15.32 14.76 -16.73
CA GLU A 271 -14.73 16.09 -16.53
C GLU A 271 -14.11 16.29 -15.13
N PRO A 272 -14.81 16.02 -14.00
CA PRO A 272 -14.23 16.20 -12.68
C PRO A 272 -13.00 15.31 -12.44
N ILE A 273 -13.01 14.08 -12.98
CA ILE A 273 -11.89 13.14 -12.87
C ILE A 273 -10.69 13.68 -13.64
N ALA A 274 -10.90 14.16 -14.87
CA ALA A 274 -9.85 14.75 -15.67
C ALA A 274 -9.27 16.01 -15.00
N ARG A 275 -10.12 16.89 -14.46
CA ARG A 275 -9.70 18.09 -13.72
C ARG A 275 -8.85 17.72 -12.51
N LEU A 276 -9.27 16.73 -11.71
CA LEU A 276 -8.54 16.26 -10.53
C LEU A 276 -7.16 15.72 -10.93
N LEU A 277 -7.12 14.76 -11.85
CA LEU A 277 -5.90 14.05 -12.17
C LEU A 277 -4.89 14.92 -12.92
N HIS A 278 -5.33 15.71 -13.89
CA HIS A 278 -4.44 16.66 -14.58
C HIS A 278 -3.95 17.76 -13.63
N GLY A 279 -4.84 18.33 -12.78
CA GLY A 279 -4.45 19.33 -11.81
C GLY A 279 -3.45 18.85 -10.77
N LEU A 280 -3.49 17.55 -10.41
CA LEU A 280 -2.45 16.92 -9.58
C LEU A 280 -1.12 16.78 -10.33
N ARG A 281 -1.16 16.42 -11.62
CA ARG A 281 0.05 16.23 -12.46
C ARG A 281 0.72 17.52 -12.91
N GLU A 282 0.08 18.67 -12.75
CA GLU A 282 0.73 19.97 -12.97
C GLU A 282 1.90 20.22 -12.01
N ASP A 283 1.89 19.58 -10.83
CA ASP A 283 2.98 19.71 -9.87
C ASP A 283 4.05 18.64 -10.13
N GLU A 284 5.19 19.05 -10.66
CA GLU A 284 6.32 18.19 -11.04
C GLU A 284 6.94 17.45 -9.83
N ARG A 285 6.69 17.90 -8.61
CA ARG A 285 7.14 17.23 -7.38
C ARG A 285 6.39 15.93 -7.12
N LEU A 286 5.21 15.75 -7.72
CA LEU A 286 4.42 14.53 -7.56
C LEU A 286 5.05 13.38 -8.35
N GLY A 287 5.66 12.45 -7.63
CA GLY A 287 6.24 11.22 -8.18
C GLY A 287 5.16 10.19 -8.52
N VAL A 288 4.80 9.34 -7.56
CA VAL A 288 3.78 8.30 -7.77
C VAL A 288 2.39 8.84 -7.46
N LEU A 289 1.46 8.61 -8.39
CA LEU A 289 0.03 8.85 -8.22
C LEU A 289 -0.72 7.57 -8.58
N HIS A 290 -1.44 7.00 -7.60
CA HIS A 290 -2.31 5.85 -7.81
C HIS A 290 -3.72 6.13 -7.28
N THR A 291 -4.69 5.40 -7.80
CA THR A 291 -6.06 5.27 -7.27
C THR A 291 -6.28 3.83 -6.80
N ASP A 292 -7.50 3.48 -6.40
CA ASP A 292 -7.77 2.18 -5.79
C ASP A 292 -8.84 1.37 -6.55
N ASN A 293 -10.10 1.70 -6.39
CA ASN A 293 -11.21 0.85 -6.82
C ASN A 293 -11.86 1.33 -8.12
N GLY A 294 -12.43 0.39 -8.87
CA GLY A 294 -13.32 0.62 -9.98
C GLY A 294 -14.54 -0.29 -9.88
N ASN A 295 -15.66 0.17 -10.42
CA ASN A 295 -16.91 -0.57 -10.45
C ASN A 295 -17.16 -1.15 -11.84
N PRO A 296 -17.01 -2.46 -12.05
CA PRO A 296 -17.14 -3.06 -13.38
C PRO A 296 -18.54 -2.91 -13.97
N SER A 297 -19.61 -2.89 -13.17
CA SER A 297 -20.97 -2.68 -13.68
C SER A 297 -21.15 -1.27 -14.24
N ILE A 298 -20.65 -0.26 -13.54
CA ILE A 298 -20.68 1.14 -14.02
C ILE A 298 -19.90 1.28 -15.34
N ILE A 299 -18.73 0.64 -15.41
CA ILE A 299 -17.91 0.65 -16.63
C ILE A 299 -18.65 -0.04 -17.78
N ALA A 300 -19.30 -1.17 -17.53
CA ALA A 300 -20.00 -1.93 -18.58
C ALA A 300 -21.26 -1.23 -19.09
N GLU A 301 -22.00 -0.55 -18.20
CA GLU A 301 -23.24 0.15 -18.55
C GLU A 301 -22.99 1.49 -19.27
N HIS A 302 -21.82 2.11 -19.06
CA HIS A 302 -21.48 3.43 -19.60
C HIS A 302 -20.11 3.41 -20.29
N LEU A 303 -19.96 2.59 -21.31
CA LEU A 303 -18.66 2.33 -21.96
C LEU A 303 -18.01 3.59 -22.54
N GLU A 304 -18.76 4.54 -23.06
CA GLU A 304 -18.23 5.76 -23.68
C GLU A 304 -17.55 6.65 -22.61
N GLU A 305 -18.26 6.95 -21.54
CA GLU A 305 -17.73 7.73 -20.42
C GLU A 305 -16.61 6.99 -19.70
N ALA A 306 -16.77 5.68 -19.52
CA ALA A 306 -15.75 4.84 -18.90
C ALA A 306 -14.47 4.78 -19.76
N GLU A 307 -14.58 4.77 -21.09
CA GLU A 307 -13.42 4.85 -21.98
C GLU A 307 -12.68 6.18 -21.83
N ALA A 308 -13.41 7.30 -21.77
CA ALA A 308 -12.82 8.62 -21.57
C ALA A 308 -12.07 8.70 -20.23
N ILE A 309 -12.67 8.19 -19.14
CA ILE A 309 -12.04 8.11 -17.82
C ILE A 309 -10.82 7.21 -17.85
N THR A 310 -10.93 6.01 -18.45
CA THR A 310 -9.81 5.06 -18.54
C THR A 310 -8.61 5.68 -19.27
N LYS A 311 -8.82 6.39 -20.36
CA LYS A 311 -7.75 7.10 -21.07
C LYS A 311 -7.07 8.15 -20.18
N THR A 312 -7.86 8.90 -19.41
CA THR A 312 -7.31 9.86 -18.43
C THR A 312 -6.49 9.16 -17.35
N LEU A 313 -6.99 8.06 -16.77
CA LEU A 313 -6.27 7.27 -15.78
C LEU A 313 -4.92 6.76 -16.32
N VAL A 314 -4.93 6.19 -17.53
CA VAL A 314 -3.70 5.68 -18.19
C VAL A 314 -2.69 6.79 -18.48
N ALA A 315 -3.17 7.99 -18.80
CA ALA A 315 -2.30 9.13 -19.10
C ALA A 315 -1.69 9.78 -17.83
N THR A 316 -2.37 9.68 -16.69
CA THR A 316 -2.02 10.46 -15.49
C THR A 316 -1.51 9.61 -14.33
N LEU A 317 -1.98 8.37 -14.17
CA LEU A 317 -1.48 7.48 -13.11
C LEU A 317 -0.06 7.02 -13.42
N SER A 318 0.69 6.73 -12.36
CA SER A 318 2.01 6.12 -12.47
C SER A 318 1.90 4.65 -12.86
N ASP A 319 2.88 4.16 -13.64
CA ASP A 319 2.92 2.76 -14.08
C ASP A 319 2.80 1.79 -12.91
N GLY A 320 2.17 0.65 -13.16
CA GLY A 320 1.86 -0.33 -12.13
C GLY A 320 0.61 -0.02 -11.32
N ALA A 321 -0.19 0.95 -11.76
CA ALA A 321 -1.49 1.23 -11.15
C ALA A 321 -2.45 0.04 -11.33
N VAL A 322 -3.32 -0.15 -10.35
CA VAL A 322 -4.32 -1.23 -10.33
C VAL A 322 -5.68 -0.64 -9.98
N LEU A 323 -6.68 -0.94 -10.81
CA LEU A 323 -8.08 -0.75 -10.45
C LEU A 323 -8.62 -2.05 -9.85
N SER A 324 -8.96 -2.01 -8.59
CA SER A 324 -9.50 -3.17 -7.87
C SER A 324 -10.99 -3.31 -8.12
N PHE A 325 -11.40 -4.40 -8.76
CA PHE A 325 -12.79 -4.72 -9.10
C PHE A 325 -13.39 -5.70 -8.10
N GLY A 326 -14.53 -5.33 -7.53
CA GLY A 326 -15.32 -6.20 -6.66
C GLY A 326 -16.25 -7.08 -7.48
N VAL A 327 -15.84 -8.29 -7.85
CA VAL A 327 -16.72 -9.32 -8.41
C VAL A 327 -17.29 -10.20 -7.31
N GLU A 328 -16.51 -10.42 -6.28
CA GLU A 328 -16.73 -11.19 -5.04
C GLU A 328 -17.00 -12.68 -5.29
N SER A 329 -17.81 -13.03 -6.29
CA SER A 329 -18.09 -14.39 -6.74
C SER A 329 -18.56 -14.38 -8.19
N ALA A 330 -18.34 -15.47 -8.93
CA ALA A 330 -18.94 -15.73 -10.23
C ALA A 330 -20.24 -16.54 -10.15
N ASP A 331 -20.62 -16.98 -8.95
CA ASP A 331 -21.79 -17.81 -8.70
C ASP A 331 -23.07 -16.95 -8.65
N PRO A 332 -24.06 -17.19 -9.56
CA PRO A 332 -25.31 -16.43 -9.58
C PRO A 332 -26.10 -16.51 -8.27
N ALA A 333 -26.07 -17.66 -7.56
CA ALA A 333 -26.77 -17.80 -6.29
C ALA A 333 -26.16 -16.93 -5.20
N VAL A 334 -24.83 -16.80 -5.19
CA VAL A 334 -24.12 -15.90 -4.29
C VAL A 334 -24.42 -14.43 -4.63
N HIS A 335 -24.49 -14.08 -5.92
CA HIS A 335 -24.88 -12.74 -6.37
C HIS A 335 -26.22 -12.31 -5.85
N GLU A 336 -27.24 -13.15 -6.06
CA GLU A 336 -28.61 -12.87 -5.62
C GLU A 336 -28.72 -12.76 -4.10
N ALA A 337 -28.14 -13.71 -3.37
CA ALA A 337 -28.21 -13.77 -1.92
C ALA A 337 -27.54 -12.58 -1.22
N ASN A 338 -26.52 -11.96 -1.82
CA ASN A 338 -25.72 -10.89 -1.22
C ASN A 338 -25.85 -9.53 -1.92
N TRP A 339 -26.74 -9.42 -2.92
CA TRP A 339 -26.95 -8.19 -3.73
C TRP A 339 -25.64 -7.68 -4.32
N LEU A 340 -24.82 -8.60 -4.85
CA LEU A 340 -23.55 -8.22 -5.46
C LEU A 340 -23.80 -7.33 -6.68
N ASN A 341 -22.81 -6.53 -7.01
CA ASN A 341 -22.98 -5.47 -7.99
C ASN A 341 -22.70 -5.91 -9.42
N CYS A 342 -21.77 -6.84 -9.61
CA CYS A 342 -21.17 -7.11 -10.90
C CYS A 342 -21.35 -8.58 -11.28
N ASP A 343 -22.00 -8.83 -12.42
CA ASP A 343 -22.03 -10.16 -13.02
C ASP A 343 -20.76 -10.45 -13.85
N PRO A 344 -20.52 -11.73 -14.24
CA PRO A 344 -19.34 -12.09 -15.02
C PRO A 344 -19.24 -11.39 -16.39
N ALA A 345 -20.34 -11.06 -17.06
CA ALA A 345 -20.34 -10.39 -18.36
C ALA A 345 -19.93 -8.93 -18.23
N GLN A 346 -20.47 -8.24 -17.23
CA GLN A 346 -20.06 -6.87 -16.89
C GLN A 346 -18.58 -6.80 -16.48
N LEU A 347 -18.10 -7.79 -15.70
CA LEU A 347 -16.69 -7.88 -15.34
C LEU A 347 -15.81 -8.02 -16.58
N LYS A 348 -16.16 -8.94 -17.50
CA LYS A 348 -15.38 -9.16 -18.74
C LYS A 348 -15.32 -7.88 -19.59
N ALA A 349 -16.42 -7.14 -19.72
CA ALA A 349 -16.46 -5.88 -20.44
C ALA A 349 -15.51 -4.84 -19.81
N ALA A 350 -15.52 -4.70 -18.49
CA ALA A 350 -14.64 -3.80 -17.75
C ALA A 350 -13.17 -4.21 -17.86
N VAL A 351 -12.85 -5.50 -17.69
CA VAL A 351 -11.49 -6.04 -17.82
C VAL A 351 -10.95 -5.79 -19.24
N ASN A 352 -11.79 -6.02 -20.26
CA ASN A 352 -11.41 -5.75 -21.66
C ASN A 352 -11.06 -4.27 -21.87
N LEU A 353 -11.91 -3.36 -21.38
CA LEU A 353 -11.66 -1.91 -21.49
C LEU A 353 -10.32 -1.51 -20.89
N ILE A 354 -10.07 -1.94 -19.64
CA ILE A 354 -8.80 -1.59 -18.96
C ILE A 354 -7.60 -2.20 -19.70
N ASN A 355 -7.67 -3.46 -20.12
CA ASN A 355 -6.57 -4.11 -20.86
C ASN A 355 -6.29 -3.43 -22.20
N ARG A 356 -7.32 -2.95 -22.90
CA ARG A 356 -7.17 -2.25 -24.18
C ARG A 356 -6.26 -1.02 -24.08
N TYR A 357 -6.35 -0.25 -23.00
CA TYR A 357 -5.62 1.02 -22.84
C TYR A 357 -4.45 0.91 -21.85
N GLY A 358 -4.57 0.08 -20.82
CA GLY A 358 -3.63 0.07 -19.71
C GLY A 358 -2.53 -0.99 -19.79
N ARG A 359 -2.62 -1.96 -20.72
CA ARG A 359 -1.66 -3.07 -20.83
C ARG A 359 -0.28 -2.64 -21.33
N GLU A 360 -0.18 -1.48 -22.00
CA GLU A 360 1.09 -0.95 -22.46
C GLU A 360 2.06 -0.79 -21.29
N ARG A 361 3.30 -1.22 -21.50
CA ARG A 361 4.36 -1.09 -20.49
C ARG A 361 4.85 0.33 -20.43
N GLY A 362 4.84 0.90 -19.23
CA GLY A 362 5.33 2.25 -18.99
C GLY A 362 6.82 2.33 -18.65
N ALA A 363 7.28 3.54 -18.38
CA ALA A 363 8.70 3.85 -18.15
C ALA A 363 9.28 3.14 -16.91
N ARG A 364 8.46 2.85 -15.89
CA ARG A 364 8.87 2.13 -14.67
C ARG A 364 8.96 0.61 -14.85
N GLY A 365 8.64 0.09 -16.04
CA GLY A 365 8.77 -1.32 -16.39
C GLY A 365 7.52 -2.18 -16.14
N LEU A 366 6.48 -1.65 -15.50
CA LEU A 366 5.18 -2.30 -15.36
C LEU A 366 4.17 -1.80 -16.40
N PRO A 367 3.08 -2.53 -16.68
CA PRO A 367 1.93 -1.99 -17.40
C PRO A 367 1.40 -0.73 -16.73
N LYS A 368 0.87 0.20 -17.51
CA LYS A 368 0.37 1.48 -17.00
C LYS A 368 -0.77 1.30 -16.01
N LEU A 369 -1.79 0.51 -16.39
CA LEU A 369 -2.97 0.28 -15.58
C LEU A 369 -3.55 -1.11 -15.86
N LEU A 370 -3.78 -1.91 -14.82
CA LEU A 370 -4.41 -3.23 -14.97
C LEU A 370 -5.55 -3.42 -13.96
N PRO A 371 -6.54 -4.28 -14.28
CA PRO A 371 -7.56 -4.66 -13.33
C PRO A 371 -7.01 -5.62 -12.29
N GLY A 372 -7.42 -5.44 -11.03
CA GLY A 372 -7.33 -6.42 -9.95
C GLY A 372 -8.71 -6.97 -9.64
N LEU A 373 -8.79 -8.20 -9.12
CA LEU A 373 -10.07 -8.82 -8.78
C LEU A 373 -10.13 -9.14 -7.29
N ASN A 374 -11.30 -8.95 -6.70
CA ASN A 374 -11.59 -9.37 -5.33
C ASN A 374 -12.61 -10.51 -5.35
N PHE A 375 -12.32 -11.60 -4.61
CA PHE A 375 -13.23 -12.68 -4.31
C PHE A 375 -13.38 -12.84 -2.81
N ILE A 376 -14.60 -13.11 -2.34
CA ILE A 376 -14.92 -13.27 -0.92
C ILE A 376 -15.58 -14.64 -0.73
N ALA A 377 -14.96 -15.47 0.11
CA ALA A 377 -15.52 -16.75 0.56
C ALA A 377 -16.41 -16.57 1.80
N GLY A 378 -17.38 -17.45 1.97
CA GLY A 378 -18.31 -17.46 3.10
C GLY A 378 -19.53 -16.56 2.89
N LEU A 379 -19.75 -16.03 1.69
CA LEU A 379 -20.96 -15.31 1.35
C LEU A 379 -22.17 -16.25 1.30
N ASN A 380 -23.37 -15.74 1.60
CA ASN A 380 -24.60 -16.52 1.55
C ASN A 380 -24.86 -17.08 0.14
N GLY A 381 -25.30 -18.33 0.05
CA GLY A 381 -25.55 -19.02 -1.22
C GLY A 381 -24.32 -19.73 -1.79
N GLU A 382 -23.14 -19.65 -1.14
CA GLU A 382 -21.94 -20.38 -1.53
C GLU A 382 -22.14 -21.89 -1.41
N THR A 383 -21.67 -22.64 -2.39
CA THR A 383 -21.72 -24.10 -2.47
C THR A 383 -20.38 -24.65 -2.93
N ASP A 384 -20.23 -25.97 -2.94
CA ASP A 384 -19.02 -26.64 -3.46
C ASP A 384 -18.70 -26.27 -4.91
N ALA A 385 -19.71 -25.89 -5.71
CA ALA A 385 -19.54 -25.47 -7.09
C ALA A 385 -18.98 -24.05 -7.22
N THR A 386 -19.13 -23.19 -6.22
CA THR A 386 -18.78 -21.76 -6.29
C THR A 386 -17.31 -21.53 -6.62
N TYR A 387 -16.39 -22.30 -6.01
CA TYR A 387 -14.96 -22.17 -6.32
C TYR A 387 -14.62 -22.64 -7.74
N GLY A 388 -15.38 -23.60 -8.28
CA GLY A 388 -15.29 -24.02 -9.67
C GLY A 388 -15.66 -22.87 -10.61
N LEU A 389 -16.84 -22.26 -10.41
CA LEU A 389 -17.33 -21.12 -11.18
C LEU A 389 -16.36 -19.92 -11.14
N ASN A 390 -15.77 -19.64 -9.97
CA ASN A 390 -14.78 -18.59 -9.82
C ASN A 390 -13.50 -18.90 -10.62
N MET A 391 -13.04 -20.15 -10.65
CA MET A 391 -11.88 -20.56 -11.47
C MET A 391 -12.20 -20.51 -12.96
N ASP A 392 -13.42 -20.92 -13.37
CA ASP A 392 -13.84 -20.87 -14.77
C ASP A 392 -13.82 -19.42 -15.29
N LEU A 393 -14.35 -18.46 -14.52
CA LEU A 393 -14.27 -17.04 -14.85
C LEU A 393 -12.81 -16.56 -15.02
N LEU A 394 -11.91 -16.95 -14.12
CA LEU A 394 -10.50 -16.58 -14.20
C LEU A 394 -9.81 -17.21 -15.43
N ASN A 395 -10.12 -18.47 -15.74
CA ASN A 395 -9.62 -19.18 -16.91
C ASN A 395 -10.15 -18.58 -18.21
N ASP A 396 -11.41 -18.18 -18.25
CA ASP A 396 -12.01 -17.48 -19.39
C ASP A 396 -11.27 -16.17 -19.67
N LEU A 397 -11.12 -15.31 -18.66
CA LEU A 397 -10.38 -14.04 -18.79
C LEU A 397 -8.95 -14.26 -19.30
N ARG A 398 -8.29 -15.28 -18.79
CA ARG A 398 -6.94 -15.64 -19.25
C ARG A 398 -6.93 -16.15 -20.67
N SER A 399 -7.87 -17.02 -21.05
CA SER A 399 -7.98 -17.58 -22.42
C SER A 399 -8.29 -16.50 -23.46
N GLU A 400 -8.99 -15.44 -23.06
CA GLU A 400 -9.22 -14.23 -23.87
C GLU A 400 -7.97 -13.32 -23.95
N GLY A 401 -6.88 -13.69 -23.27
CA GLY A 401 -5.61 -12.98 -23.30
C GLY A 401 -5.54 -11.77 -22.39
N HIS A 402 -6.44 -11.63 -21.41
CA HIS A 402 -6.44 -10.50 -20.49
C HIS A 402 -5.39 -10.65 -19.40
N TRP A 403 -4.76 -9.56 -19.05
CA TRP A 403 -3.87 -9.44 -17.90
C TRP A 403 -4.61 -8.94 -16.67
N LEU A 404 -4.38 -9.66 -15.56
CA LEU A 404 -4.86 -9.29 -14.23
C LEU A 404 -3.65 -9.05 -13.33
N ARG A 405 -3.65 -7.94 -12.60
CA ARG A 405 -2.48 -7.58 -11.79
C ARG A 405 -2.51 -8.15 -10.38
N ARG A 406 -3.68 -8.30 -9.81
CA ARG A 406 -3.85 -8.76 -8.42
C ARG A 406 -5.19 -9.46 -8.25
N ILE A 407 -5.15 -10.66 -7.69
CA ILE A 407 -6.35 -11.39 -7.28
C ILE A 407 -6.35 -11.51 -5.76
N ASN A 408 -7.27 -10.81 -5.12
CA ASN A 408 -7.47 -10.87 -3.68
C ASN A 408 -8.50 -11.96 -3.36
N LEU A 409 -8.14 -12.86 -2.45
CA LEU A 409 -9.00 -13.94 -1.97
C LEU A 409 -9.17 -13.73 -0.46
N ARG A 410 -10.35 -13.31 -0.05
CA ARG A 410 -10.69 -12.96 1.32
C ARG A 410 -11.81 -13.85 1.86
N GLN A 411 -12.03 -13.79 3.14
CA GLN A 411 -13.18 -14.39 3.82
C GLN A 411 -14.04 -13.27 4.39
N VAL A 412 -15.35 -13.42 4.32
CA VAL A 412 -16.25 -12.51 5.03
C VAL A 412 -16.21 -12.83 6.52
N GLU A 413 -16.24 -11.80 7.34
CA GLU A 413 -16.40 -11.91 8.79
C GLU A 413 -17.70 -11.24 9.24
N GLY A 414 -18.39 -11.84 10.20
CA GLY A 414 -19.58 -11.27 10.81
C GLY A 414 -20.75 -12.26 10.90
N GLU A 415 -21.72 -11.91 11.72
CA GLU A 415 -22.94 -12.68 11.89
C GLU A 415 -23.82 -12.66 10.62
N GLY A 416 -24.42 -13.79 10.28
CA GLY A 416 -25.35 -13.93 9.15
C GLY A 416 -24.70 -14.27 7.82
N PHE A 417 -23.43 -14.69 7.83
CA PHE A 417 -22.72 -15.27 6.69
C PHE A 417 -22.44 -16.76 6.92
N GLN A 418 -22.04 -17.47 5.87
CA GLN A 418 -21.75 -18.90 5.94
C GLN A 418 -20.34 -19.14 6.50
N ASP A 419 -20.17 -20.27 7.18
CA ASP A 419 -18.85 -20.75 7.57
C ASP A 419 -18.06 -21.17 6.31
N VAL A 420 -16.79 -20.79 6.27
CA VAL A 420 -15.91 -21.12 5.15
C VAL A 420 -15.30 -22.51 5.35
N ASP A 421 -15.47 -23.40 4.37
CA ASP A 421 -14.65 -24.61 4.30
C ASP A 421 -13.18 -24.23 4.07
N SER A 422 -12.38 -24.32 5.14
CA SER A 422 -10.99 -23.93 5.14
C SER A 422 -10.12 -24.70 4.15
N ASP A 423 -10.43 -25.98 3.92
CA ASP A 423 -9.65 -26.84 3.02
C ASP A 423 -9.98 -26.56 1.56
N ALA A 424 -11.27 -26.42 1.24
CA ALA A 424 -11.73 -26.04 -0.09
C ALA A 424 -11.23 -24.65 -0.47
N PHE A 425 -11.32 -23.69 0.44
CA PHE A 425 -10.79 -22.33 0.22
C PHE A 425 -9.27 -22.30 0.08
N ALA A 426 -8.53 -23.09 0.87
CA ALA A 426 -7.08 -23.22 0.73
C ALA A 426 -6.68 -23.86 -0.62
N ALA A 427 -7.47 -24.86 -1.08
CA ALA A 427 -7.27 -25.47 -2.40
C ALA A 427 -7.54 -24.47 -3.53
N PHE A 428 -8.63 -23.72 -3.46
CA PHE A 428 -8.94 -22.64 -4.41
C PHE A 428 -7.82 -21.59 -4.45
N LYS A 429 -7.35 -21.13 -3.29
CA LYS A 429 -6.20 -20.19 -3.23
C LYS A 429 -4.96 -20.73 -3.93
N ARG A 430 -4.60 -22.00 -3.68
CA ARG A 430 -3.43 -22.61 -4.37
C ARG A 430 -3.62 -22.62 -5.87
N ARG A 431 -4.79 -23.07 -6.37
CA ARG A 431 -5.08 -23.07 -7.80
C ARG A 431 -4.96 -21.69 -8.43
N VAL A 432 -5.57 -20.66 -7.81
CA VAL A 432 -5.44 -19.28 -8.31
C VAL A 432 -3.99 -18.82 -8.35
N ARG A 433 -3.17 -19.16 -7.32
CA ARG A 433 -1.75 -18.78 -7.30
C ARG A 433 -0.92 -19.49 -8.36
N ASP A 434 -1.18 -20.78 -8.56
CA ASP A 434 -0.37 -21.61 -9.47
C ASP A 434 -0.83 -21.49 -10.93
N GLU A 435 -2.15 -21.47 -11.17
CA GLU A 435 -2.72 -21.52 -12.51
C GLU A 435 -2.92 -20.12 -13.14
N ILE A 436 -3.08 -19.07 -12.31
CA ILE A 436 -3.40 -17.71 -12.78
C ILE A 436 -2.31 -16.69 -12.42
N ASP A 437 -2.04 -16.46 -11.11
CA ASP A 437 -1.16 -15.38 -10.68
C ASP A 437 0.28 -15.58 -11.18
N ALA A 438 0.86 -16.77 -11.00
CA ALA A 438 2.26 -17.01 -11.34
C ALA A 438 2.52 -16.93 -12.87
N PRO A 439 1.68 -17.54 -13.74
CA PRO A 439 1.85 -17.38 -15.18
C PRO A 439 1.66 -15.94 -15.65
N LEU A 440 0.64 -15.23 -15.17
CA LEU A 440 0.41 -13.83 -15.53
C LEU A 440 1.57 -12.94 -15.09
N LEU A 441 2.13 -13.18 -13.90
CA LEU A 441 3.30 -12.43 -13.44
C LEU A 441 4.51 -12.63 -14.33
N ALA A 442 4.75 -13.88 -14.78
CA ALA A 442 5.85 -14.19 -15.69
C ALA A 442 5.68 -13.55 -17.09
N GLU A 443 4.44 -13.49 -17.58
CA GLU A 443 4.11 -12.79 -18.84
C GLU A 443 4.28 -11.27 -18.71
N MET A 444 3.80 -10.69 -17.61
CA MET A 444 3.91 -9.26 -17.34
C MET A 444 5.35 -8.82 -17.11
N MET A 445 6.16 -9.65 -16.46
CA MET A 445 7.52 -9.34 -16.04
C MET A 445 8.47 -10.48 -16.42
N PRO A 446 8.78 -10.68 -17.72
CA PRO A 446 9.67 -11.76 -18.16
C PRO A 446 11.08 -11.60 -17.56
N VAL A 447 11.80 -12.70 -17.46
CA VAL A 447 13.23 -12.68 -17.12
C VAL A 447 13.97 -11.77 -18.10
N GLY A 448 14.87 -10.92 -17.59
CA GLY A 448 15.53 -9.85 -18.33
C GLY A 448 14.73 -8.54 -18.39
N GLY A 449 13.46 -8.55 -17.97
CA GLY A 449 12.67 -7.32 -17.83
C GLY A 449 13.22 -6.43 -16.71
N VAL A 450 13.15 -5.11 -16.89
CA VAL A 450 13.69 -4.13 -15.94
C VAL A 450 12.56 -3.42 -15.22
N LEU A 451 12.64 -3.38 -13.89
CA LEU A 451 11.86 -2.52 -13.01
C LEU A 451 12.73 -1.36 -12.55
N ARG A 452 12.24 -0.13 -12.73
CA ARG A 452 12.96 1.07 -12.31
C ARG A 452 12.47 1.55 -10.95
N ASP A 453 13.33 2.25 -10.22
CA ASP A 453 13.03 2.85 -8.92
C ASP A 453 12.51 1.81 -7.90
N VAL A 454 13.16 0.69 -7.80
CA VAL A 454 12.91 -0.31 -6.76
C VAL A 454 13.55 0.17 -5.46
N HIS A 455 12.72 0.40 -4.46
CA HIS A 455 13.15 0.80 -3.13
C HIS A 455 13.38 -0.43 -2.24
N TRP A 456 14.58 -0.52 -1.64
CA TRP A 456 14.96 -1.61 -0.76
C TRP A 456 14.60 -1.31 0.69
N GLU A 457 13.83 -2.18 1.34
CA GLU A 457 13.19 -1.90 2.63
C GLU A 457 13.67 -2.77 3.78
N ALA A 458 14.09 -4.00 3.52
CA ALA A 458 14.43 -4.93 4.58
C ALA A 458 15.40 -6.01 4.13
N HIS A 459 16.27 -6.45 5.05
CA HIS A 459 16.99 -7.70 4.90
C HIS A 459 16.19 -8.88 5.47
N GLY A 460 16.20 -10.01 4.76
CA GLY A 460 15.58 -11.26 5.19
C GLY A 460 16.61 -12.18 5.84
N GLY A 461 16.15 -12.98 6.82
CA GLY A 461 16.98 -13.99 7.48
C GLY A 461 16.30 -14.55 8.72
N ARG A 462 16.85 -15.59 9.36
CA ARG A 462 16.35 -16.15 10.63
C ARG A 462 16.46 -15.17 11.80
N THR A 463 17.29 -14.17 11.69
CA THR A 463 17.42 -13.04 12.61
C THR A 463 16.79 -11.82 11.98
N ARG A 464 15.69 -11.33 12.57
CA ARG A 464 15.17 -9.98 12.33
C ARG A 464 16.18 -8.99 12.94
N LEU A 465 17.25 -8.69 12.23
CA LEU A 465 18.09 -7.56 12.60
C LEU A 465 17.40 -6.30 12.08
N PRO A 466 17.29 -5.24 12.89
CA PRO A 466 16.97 -3.92 12.39
C PRO A 466 17.95 -3.55 11.27
N ALA A 467 17.50 -2.87 10.27
CA ALA A 467 18.25 -2.46 9.08
C ALA A 467 19.58 -1.73 9.37
N HIS A 468 19.78 -1.27 10.60
CA HIS A 468 20.90 -0.41 11.02
C HIS A 468 22.18 -1.13 11.44
N ASP A 469 22.18 -2.46 11.58
CA ASP A 469 23.27 -3.17 12.25
C ASP A 469 24.10 -4.10 11.35
N SER A 470 24.06 -3.94 10.03
CA SER A 470 25.02 -4.61 9.15
C SER A 470 26.33 -3.80 9.07
N PRO A 471 27.44 -4.23 9.73
CA PRO A 471 28.70 -3.50 9.71
C PRO A 471 29.31 -3.37 8.32
N GLU A 472 28.91 -4.23 7.40
CA GLU A 472 29.52 -4.41 6.08
C GLU A 472 29.09 -3.39 5.03
N HIS A 473 28.07 -2.55 5.33
CA HIS A 473 27.57 -1.51 4.41
C HIS A 473 27.92 -0.09 4.81
N ARG A 474 28.57 0.13 5.96
CA ARG A 474 28.85 1.48 6.47
C ARG A 474 30.00 2.21 5.78
N ASP A 475 30.88 1.50 5.11
CA ASP A 475 32.08 2.09 4.49
C ASP A 475 32.08 2.13 2.96
N GLY A 476 31.01 1.66 2.31
CA GLY A 476 30.89 1.69 0.84
C GLY A 476 31.89 0.82 0.09
N SER A 477 32.60 -0.07 0.78
CA SER A 477 33.74 -0.77 0.21
C SER A 477 33.41 -2.03 -0.59
N MET A 478 32.20 -2.61 -0.45
CA MET A 478 31.80 -3.80 -1.22
C MET A 478 30.29 -3.88 -1.45
N TRP A 479 29.87 -4.19 -2.68
CA TRP A 479 28.48 -4.37 -3.07
C TRP A 479 28.03 -5.79 -2.72
N GLY A 480 27.10 -5.92 -1.78
CA GLY A 480 26.33 -7.12 -1.54
C GLY A 480 26.99 -8.25 -0.75
N GLY A 481 26.80 -8.31 0.56
CA GLY A 481 27.09 -9.49 1.38
C GLY A 481 26.13 -10.65 1.12
N ALA A 482 26.44 -11.85 1.66
CA ALA A 482 25.55 -13.00 1.59
C ALA A 482 24.28 -12.75 2.43
N GLY A 483 23.10 -12.95 1.83
CA GLY A 483 21.82 -12.75 2.50
C GLY A 483 20.67 -12.63 1.51
N VAL A 484 19.56 -12.09 1.97
CA VAL A 484 18.39 -11.78 1.13
C VAL A 484 17.92 -10.38 1.47
N SER A 485 17.64 -9.58 0.46
CA SER A 485 16.98 -8.28 0.61
C SER A 485 15.62 -8.28 -0.04
N PHE A 486 14.72 -7.47 0.50
CA PHE A 486 13.38 -7.27 -0.01
C PHE A 486 13.15 -5.80 -0.34
N GLY A 487 12.56 -5.55 -1.50
CA GLY A 487 12.21 -4.23 -1.97
C GLY A 487 10.93 -4.25 -2.80
N ARG A 488 10.53 -3.08 -3.25
CA ARG A 488 9.36 -2.86 -4.11
C ARG A 488 9.46 -1.52 -4.84
N GLN A 489 8.70 -1.38 -5.91
CA GLN A 489 8.40 -0.04 -6.41
C GLN A 489 7.35 0.63 -5.50
N ILE A 490 7.46 1.95 -5.31
CA ILE A 490 6.44 2.71 -4.60
C ILE A 490 5.14 2.67 -5.40
N GLY A 491 4.02 2.37 -4.74
CA GLY A 491 2.71 2.26 -5.39
C GLY A 491 1.65 1.64 -4.48
N ALA A 492 0.39 1.69 -4.90
CA ALA A 492 -0.75 1.17 -4.13
C ALA A 492 -0.72 -0.35 -3.97
N TYR A 493 -0.28 -1.08 -5.01
CA TYR A 493 -0.24 -2.55 -5.00
C TYR A 493 1.14 -3.06 -5.46
N PRO A 494 2.18 -2.90 -4.65
CA PRO A 494 3.54 -3.26 -5.05
C PRO A 494 3.73 -4.77 -5.24
N ILE A 495 4.68 -5.14 -6.12
CA ILE A 495 5.22 -6.50 -6.21
C ILE A 495 6.38 -6.60 -5.22
N LEU A 496 6.40 -7.68 -4.44
CA LEU A 496 7.58 -7.99 -3.64
C LEU A 496 8.72 -8.42 -4.55
N ILE A 497 9.87 -7.77 -4.40
CA ILE A 497 11.10 -8.05 -5.13
C ILE A 497 12.12 -8.57 -4.12
N GLY A 498 12.70 -9.75 -4.38
CA GLY A 498 13.77 -10.31 -3.57
C GLY A 498 15.10 -10.25 -4.31
N ALA A 499 16.18 -9.83 -3.65
CA ALA A 499 17.55 -10.08 -4.10
C ALA A 499 18.18 -11.16 -3.23
N SER A 500 18.94 -12.09 -3.82
CA SER A 500 19.62 -13.17 -3.07
C SER A 500 20.97 -12.73 -2.47
N TYR A 501 21.12 -11.44 -2.20
CA TYR A 501 22.26 -10.81 -1.54
C TYR A 501 21.77 -9.60 -0.74
N LEU A 502 22.65 -9.02 0.09
CA LEU A 502 22.33 -7.83 0.86
C LEU A 502 22.52 -6.58 -0.02
N THR A 503 21.46 -5.81 -0.21
CA THR A 503 21.46 -4.52 -0.90
C THR A 503 21.66 -3.38 0.10
N THR A 504 21.95 -2.18 -0.39
CA THR A 504 21.87 -0.98 0.44
C THR A 504 20.40 -0.66 0.69
N LEU A 505 19.98 -0.75 1.97
CA LEU A 505 18.62 -0.39 2.34
C LEU A 505 18.39 1.11 2.12
N GLU A 506 17.11 1.45 1.86
CA GLU A 506 16.64 2.82 1.67
C GLU A 506 17.16 3.51 0.40
N ALA A 507 17.91 2.79 -0.39
CA ALA A 507 18.27 3.22 -1.74
C ALA A 507 17.19 2.76 -2.73
N SER A 508 17.02 3.52 -3.80
CA SER A 508 16.27 3.11 -4.97
C SER A 508 17.22 2.75 -6.10
N THR A 509 17.01 1.57 -6.69
CA THR A 509 17.83 1.07 -7.80
C THR A 509 16.96 0.49 -8.90
N ASP A 510 17.49 0.43 -10.11
CA ASP A 510 16.88 -0.33 -11.19
C ASP A 510 17.22 -1.81 -11.02
N VAL A 511 16.25 -2.69 -11.25
CA VAL A 511 16.36 -4.12 -11.00
C VAL A 511 15.94 -4.92 -12.23
N MET A 512 16.78 -5.84 -12.67
CA MET A 512 16.45 -6.83 -13.70
C MET A 512 15.82 -8.07 -13.06
N VAL A 513 14.71 -8.53 -13.65
CA VAL A 513 14.03 -9.76 -13.22
C VAL A 513 14.87 -10.98 -13.58
N THR A 514 15.13 -11.85 -12.61
CA THR A 514 15.91 -13.08 -12.78
C THR A 514 15.10 -14.36 -12.57
N ALA A 515 14.04 -14.30 -11.77
CA ALA A 515 13.14 -15.42 -11.53
C ALA A 515 11.78 -14.93 -10.96
N HIS A 516 10.82 -15.86 -10.88
CA HIS A 516 9.47 -15.61 -10.38
C HIS A 516 9.11 -16.53 -9.22
N GLY A 517 8.43 -15.98 -8.22
CA GLY A 517 7.59 -16.71 -7.29
C GLY A 517 6.12 -16.61 -7.70
N GLN A 518 5.20 -17.15 -6.90
CA GLN A 518 3.76 -17.09 -7.20
C GLN A 518 3.23 -15.64 -7.29
N ARG A 519 3.75 -14.72 -6.45
CA ARG A 519 3.32 -13.31 -6.37
C ARG A 519 4.49 -12.36 -6.12
N SER A 520 5.70 -12.81 -6.34
CA SER A 520 6.93 -12.06 -6.13
C SER A 520 7.90 -12.34 -7.26
N ILE A 521 8.88 -11.51 -7.42
CA ILE A 521 9.98 -11.73 -8.35
C ILE A 521 11.30 -11.77 -7.60
N THR A 522 12.27 -12.48 -8.17
CA THR A 522 13.68 -12.34 -7.81
C THR A 522 14.33 -11.43 -8.82
N GLY A 523 15.16 -10.51 -8.36
CA GLY A 523 15.83 -9.57 -9.22
C GLY A 523 17.25 -9.29 -8.79
N ILE A 524 17.98 -8.64 -9.69
CA ILE A 524 19.35 -8.19 -9.48
C ILE A 524 19.46 -6.71 -9.84
N GLU A 525 20.18 -5.93 -9.03
CA GLU A 525 20.41 -4.52 -9.30
C GLU A 525 21.21 -4.31 -10.59
N LEU A 526 20.99 -3.18 -11.25
CA LEU A 526 21.69 -2.80 -12.46
C LEU A 526 22.84 -1.82 -12.17
N ASN A 527 23.74 -1.68 -13.15
CA ASN A 527 24.86 -0.73 -13.13
C ASN A 527 25.80 -0.92 -11.93
N MET A 528 25.95 -2.14 -11.43
CA MET A 528 26.89 -2.43 -10.34
C MET A 528 28.33 -2.39 -10.84
N ASP A 529 29.21 -1.81 -10.03
CA ASP A 529 30.64 -1.75 -10.32
C ASP A 529 31.27 -3.18 -10.18
N PRO A 530 31.80 -3.76 -11.26
CA PRO A 530 32.40 -5.08 -11.21
C PRO A 530 33.63 -5.19 -10.29
N ASP A 531 34.28 -4.06 -9.97
CA ASP A 531 35.37 -4.03 -9.01
C ASP A 531 34.92 -4.25 -7.57
N LEU A 532 33.65 -3.92 -7.25
CA LEU A 532 33.09 -3.92 -5.90
C LEU A 532 32.13 -5.07 -5.62
N VAL A 533 31.63 -5.80 -6.64
CA VAL A 533 30.65 -6.87 -6.42
C VAL A 533 31.23 -8.07 -5.67
N THR A 534 30.45 -8.62 -4.75
CA THR A 534 30.82 -9.80 -3.97
C THR A 534 30.50 -11.10 -4.72
N PRO A 535 31.01 -12.26 -4.26
CA PRO A 535 30.58 -13.55 -4.79
C PRO A 535 29.06 -13.75 -4.75
N ALA A 536 28.37 -13.28 -3.68
CA ALA A 536 26.94 -13.43 -3.55
C ALA A 536 26.14 -12.68 -4.64
N VAL A 537 26.60 -11.49 -5.04
CA VAL A 537 26.01 -10.75 -6.17
C VAL A 537 26.25 -11.50 -7.48
N LEU A 538 27.48 -12.00 -7.71
CA LEU A 538 27.80 -12.75 -8.92
C LEU A 538 26.97 -14.04 -9.03
N GLU A 539 26.76 -14.75 -7.91
CA GLU A 539 25.90 -15.94 -7.84
C GLU A 539 24.41 -15.62 -8.13
N ALA A 540 23.99 -14.38 -7.88
CA ALA A 540 22.63 -13.93 -8.19
C ALA A 540 22.39 -13.73 -9.71
N ILE A 541 23.44 -13.65 -10.50
CA ILE A 541 23.35 -13.59 -11.97
C ILE A 541 22.93 -14.96 -12.51
N PRO A 542 21.78 -15.10 -13.21
CA PRO A 542 21.36 -16.37 -13.78
C PRO A 542 22.44 -17.01 -14.67
N GLY A 543 22.80 -18.24 -14.36
CA GLY A 543 23.88 -18.97 -15.07
C GLY A 543 25.26 -18.82 -14.44
N VAL A 544 25.44 -17.97 -13.43
CA VAL A 544 26.68 -17.88 -12.65
C VAL A 544 26.50 -18.65 -11.35
N GLY A 545 27.06 -19.87 -11.28
CA GLY A 545 27.06 -20.64 -10.02
C GLY A 545 28.21 -20.24 -9.09
N ALA A 546 28.19 -20.72 -7.84
CA ALA A 546 29.19 -20.39 -6.82
C ALA A 546 30.65 -20.58 -7.27
N LYS A 547 30.94 -21.66 -8.02
CA LYS A 547 32.29 -21.92 -8.54
C LYS A 547 32.74 -20.85 -9.55
N ALA A 548 31.82 -20.40 -10.41
CA ALA A 548 32.09 -19.35 -11.39
C ALA A 548 32.28 -17.99 -10.71
N ALA A 549 31.44 -17.66 -9.75
CA ALA A 549 31.54 -16.44 -8.96
C ALA A 549 32.92 -16.32 -8.24
N TRP A 550 33.35 -17.39 -7.61
CA TRP A 550 34.68 -17.43 -6.97
C TRP A 550 35.85 -17.39 -7.96
N ALA A 551 35.71 -17.97 -9.17
CA ALA A 551 36.71 -17.85 -10.23
C ALA A 551 36.85 -16.39 -10.70
N LEU A 552 35.73 -15.68 -10.88
CA LEU A 552 35.70 -14.27 -11.25
C LEU A 552 36.37 -13.38 -10.19
N VAL A 553 36.03 -13.56 -8.90
CA VAL A 553 36.64 -12.82 -7.79
C VAL A 553 38.13 -13.10 -7.70
N THR A 554 38.56 -14.37 -7.89
CA THR A 554 39.98 -14.75 -7.88
C THR A 554 40.73 -14.07 -9.01
N GLU A 555 40.15 -14.00 -10.21
CA GLU A 555 40.76 -13.33 -11.37
C GLU A 555 40.87 -11.81 -11.14
N ARG A 556 39.83 -11.18 -10.57
CA ARG A 556 39.87 -9.76 -10.17
C ARG A 556 40.99 -9.52 -9.16
N ALA A 557 41.16 -10.36 -8.15
CA ALA A 557 42.23 -10.25 -7.17
C ALA A 557 43.64 -10.40 -7.77
N LYS A 558 43.81 -11.23 -8.81
CA LYS A 558 45.07 -11.33 -9.57
C LYS A 558 45.37 -10.03 -10.34
N ARG A 559 44.37 -9.41 -10.94
CA ARG A 559 44.51 -8.10 -11.64
C ARG A 559 44.92 -7.01 -10.65
N ALA A 560 44.26 -6.93 -9.50
CA ALA A 560 44.59 -5.99 -8.44
C ALA A 560 46.05 -6.07 -7.98
N ARG A 561 46.63 -7.29 -7.87
CA ARG A 561 48.05 -7.49 -7.49
C ARG A 561 49.07 -7.03 -8.55
N LYS A 562 48.63 -6.95 -9.82
CA LYS A 562 49.52 -6.60 -10.96
C LYS A 562 49.45 -5.12 -11.31
N ARG A 563 48.52 -4.36 -10.78
CA ARG A 563 48.23 -2.99 -11.16
C ARG A 563 48.61 -2.02 -10.05
N SER A 564 49.27 -0.94 -10.42
CA SER A 564 49.54 0.22 -9.56
C SER A 564 48.80 1.43 -10.17
N GLY A 565 47.80 1.98 -9.46
CA GLY A 565 47.06 3.17 -9.88
C GLY A 565 45.55 3.08 -9.65
N GLU A 566 44.84 4.19 -9.84
CA GLU A 566 43.41 4.36 -9.57
C GLU A 566 42.47 3.90 -10.70
N ALA A 567 42.98 3.37 -11.83
CA ALA A 567 42.17 2.93 -12.94
C ALA A 567 41.33 1.68 -12.57
N PRO A 568 40.11 1.48 -13.16
CA PRO A 568 39.27 0.31 -12.90
C PRO A 568 40.04 -1.02 -13.10
N LEU A 569 39.82 -2.00 -12.25
CA LEU A 569 40.41 -3.34 -12.38
C LEU A 569 39.73 -4.13 -13.51
N ILE A 570 38.44 -3.91 -13.68
CA ILE A 570 37.60 -4.52 -14.69
C ILE A 570 37.04 -3.42 -15.60
N ASP A 571 37.64 -3.25 -16.74
CA ASP A 571 37.25 -2.32 -17.81
C ASP A 571 36.41 -2.99 -18.90
N ASP A 572 36.52 -4.32 -19.00
CA ASP A 572 35.78 -5.17 -19.93
C ASP A 572 35.25 -6.42 -19.20
N VAL A 573 33.94 -6.51 -19.07
CA VAL A 573 33.26 -7.61 -18.38
C VAL A 573 33.42 -8.92 -19.13
N GLU A 574 33.34 -8.92 -20.46
CA GLU A 574 33.48 -10.11 -21.27
C GLU A 574 34.91 -10.68 -21.17
N ALA A 575 35.92 -9.81 -21.30
CA ALA A 575 37.32 -10.20 -21.12
C ALA A 575 37.61 -10.68 -19.69
N TRP A 576 36.92 -10.17 -18.67
CA TRP A 576 37.04 -10.65 -17.30
C TRP A 576 36.48 -12.05 -17.14
N PHE A 577 35.27 -12.32 -17.65
CA PHE A 577 34.68 -13.66 -17.64
C PHE A 577 35.55 -14.67 -18.37
N ALA A 578 36.02 -14.34 -19.58
CA ALA A 578 36.90 -15.20 -20.36
C ALA A 578 38.21 -15.51 -19.63
N ALA A 579 38.87 -14.51 -19.01
CA ALA A 579 40.09 -14.70 -18.23
C ALA A 579 39.91 -15.58 -16.99
N ALA A 580 38.69 -15.57 -16.42
CA ALA A 580 38.30 -16.46 -15.32
C ALA A 580 37.90 -17.87 -15.82
N GLY A 581 37.95 -18.15 -17.13
CA GLY A 581 37.52 -19.40 -17.71
C GLY A 581 36.00 -19.60 -17.72
N GLN A 582 35.24 -18.52 -17.70
CA GLN A 582 33.78 -18.50 -17.67
C GLN A 582 33.24 -17.90 -18.98
N ARG A 583 32.00 -18.25 -19.31
CA ARG A 583 31.22 -17.62 -20.39
C ARG A 583 30.22 -16.66 -19.81
N LEU A 584 29.89 -15.56 -20.51
CA LEU A 584 28.75 -14.74 -20.15
C LEU A 584 27.47 -15.58 -20.27
N PRO A 585 26.57 -15.48 -19.27
CA PRO A 585 25.24 -16.10 -19.35
C PRO A 585 24.40 -15.49 -20.46
N ASP A 586 23.63 -16.34 -21.17
CA ASP A 586 22.71 -15.90 -22.23
C ASP A 586 21.31 -15.52 -21.68
N ALA A 587 21.00 -15.87 -20.44
CA ALA A 587 19.68 -15.69 -19.86
C ALA A 587 19.32 -14.23 -19.52
N VAL A 588 20.34 -13.40 -19.31
CA VAL A 588 20.21 -11.98 -18.93
C VAL A 588 21.34 -11.16 -19.55
N ASP A 589 21.10 -9.87 -19.73
CA ASP A 589 22.13 -8.93 -20.19
C ASP A 589 23.07 -8.54 -19.04
N VAL A 590 24.21 -9.23 -18.95
CA VAL A 590 25.22 -9.02 -17.90
C VAL A 590 25.84 -7.61 -17.97
N HIS A 591 25.89 -7.00 -19.15
CA HIS A 591 26.44 -5.65 -19.30
C HIS A 591 25.53 -4.54 -18.71
N GLN A 592 24.24 -4.80 -18.59
CA GLN A 592 23.34 -3.94 -17.83
C GLN A 592 23.50 -4.13 -16.32
N ILE A 593 23.83 -5.34 -15.87
CA ILE A 593 24.02 -5.67 -14.46
C ILE A 593 25.36 -5.13 -13.97
N LEU A 594 26.43 -5.42 -14.68
CA LEU A 594 27.80 -5.06 -14.34
C LEU A 594 28.31 -3.99 -15.30
N ARG A 595 28.49 -2.79 -14.77
CA ARG A 595 28.97 -1.65 -15.55
C ARG A 595 30.29 -1.14 -14.98
N PRO A 596 31.40 -1.29 -15.71
CA PRO A 596 32.66 -0.71 -15.33
C PRO A 596 32.57 0.81 -15.18
N LYS A 597 33.31 1.37 -14.24
CA LYS A 597 33.47 2.85 -14.16
C LYS A 597 34.17 3.35 -15.41
N GLU A 598 33.70 4.46 -15.93
CA GLU A 598 34.44 5.21 -16.95
C GLU A 598 35.75 5.71 -16.34
N ALA A 599 36.85 5.50 -17.08
CA ALA A 599 38.21 5.81 -16.62
C ALA A 599 38.46 7.34 -16.47
#